data_68a8a6b964111ba293c688b63cf4058d
#
_entry.id   68a8a6b964111ba293c688b63cf4058d
#
_cell.length_a   1.000
_cell.length_b   1.000
_cell.length_c   1.000
_cell.angle_alpha   90.00
_cell.angle_beta   90.00
_cell.angle_gamma   90.00
#
_symmetry.space_group_name_H-M   'P 1'
#
loop_
_entity.id
_entity.type
_entity.pdbx_description
1 polymer ?
#
loop_
_entity_poly.entity_id
_entity_poly.type
_entity_poly.pdbx_seq_one_letter_code
_entity_poly.pdbx_strand_id
1 'polypeptide(L)'
;MTNKITSLAEYFEKYQESVANPETFWAKIAESHYWQKKWDKVLDWYFEGKDAPYVKWFINGKLNITENIFERNLFLRKDQPAIIWEPNDPKEDNVVLTYGELFDKVRQFSNALLKLGIKKGDRVALYLPMIPELAIAMLACARIGAIHSIVFAGFSANALADRILDAESNLVITSDGAYRGTKSISLKDIVDEAISNCPSVKNVIVFNRTGDNVSMVPGRDIWWHDFIEGVSTDNKAEIMDSEDTLFILYTSGSTGKPKGVLHTIAGYMVYAEYTFKNVFQYNDGDIFWCTADIGWVTGHTYIVYGPLLTGATSLMFEGVPTYPDAGRFWQTVEKYKVKQFYTAPTAIRALIAQGNEYVTKYDLSSLKVLGTVGEPINEEAWRWYHDIVGKGKCPIVDTWWQTETGGIMISPLAGITPTKPSFATLPLPGIQPVLLDNEGNELKGNGVEGILCIKFPWPGMLRTTYGDHQRCYQTYFSAFKGYYLTGDGAKRDEEGFYRIIGRIDDVINVSGHRIGTAEIEDAINQHPKVNESAVVGYPHDIKGQGIYAYVTCEELSEHEMDTIEKEIRDTVT
;
A
#
# COMPACT_ATOMS: atom_id res chain seq x y z
N MET A 1 21.77 -12.85 4.25
CA MET A 1 20.64 -11.98 4.65
C MET A 1 20.15 -12.46 6.00
N THR A 2 20.49 -11.74 7.02
CA THR A 2 19.97 -11.96 8.37
C THR A 2 18.46 -11.67 8.39
N ASN A 3 17.71 -12.40 9.19
CA ASN A 3 16.26 -12.24 9.42
C ASN A 3 15.30 -12.71 8.31
N LYS A 4 15.74 -13.52 7.34
CA LYS A 4 14.87 -14.15 6.35
C LYS A 4 14.49 -15.56 6.83
N ILE A 5 13.20 -15.85 6.91
CA ILE A 5 12.65 -17.17 7.27
C ILE A 5 12.76 -18.08 6.03
N THR A 6 13.31 -19.28 6.20
CA THR A 6 13.67 -20.18 5.10
C THR A 6 12.96 -21.54 5.14
N SER A 7 12.21 -21.81 6.21
CA SER A 7 11.45 -23.05 6.35
C SER A 7 10.20 -22.88 7.19
N LEU A 8 9.23 -23.78 7.03
CA LEU A 8 8.00 -23.80 7.83
C LEU A 8 8.29 -23.98 9.33
N ALA A 9 9.28 -24.82 9.67
CA ALA A 9 9.68 -25.00 11.06
C ALA A 9 10.24 -23.71 11.67
N GLU A 10 11.08 -23.00 10.91
CA GLU A 10 11.62 -21.70 11.32
C GLU A 10 10.51 -20.65 11.45
N TYR A 11 9.49 -20.66 10.56
CA TYR A 11 8.34 -19.78 10.69
C TYR A 11 7.65 -19.97 12.05
N PHE A 12 7.34 -21.20 12.44
CA PHE A 12 6.68 -21.46 13.74
C PHE A 12 7.56 -21.09 14.93
N GLU A 13 8.87 -21.36 14.86
CA GLU A 13 9.82 -20.94 15.90
C GLU A 13 9.83 -19.40 16.04
N LYS A 14 9.96 -18.67 14.92
CA LYS A 14 9.98 -17.21 14.91
C LYS A 14 8.66 -16.60 15.33
N TYR A 15 7.54 -17.21 14.93
CA TYR A 15 6.22 -16.76 15.37
C TYR A 15 6.08 -16.91 16.89
N GLN A 16 6.44 -18.06 17.47
CA GLN A 16 6.39 -18.27 18.92
C GLN A 16 7.35 -17.32 19.66
N GLU A 17 8.58 -17.15 19.18
CA GLU A 17 9.56 -16.20 19.75
C GLU A 17 8.97 -14.78 19.76
N SER A 18 8.36 -14.35 18.66
CA SER A 18 7.79 -13.00 18.50
C SER A 18 6.58 -12.72 19.39
N VAL A 19 5.81 -13.75 19.74
CA VAL A 19 4.65 -13.64 20.64
C VAL A 19 5.09 -13.69 22.09
N ALA A 20 6.02 -14.60 22.44
CA ALA A 20 6.49 -14.78 23.82
C ALA A 20 7.41 -13.63 24.27
N ASN A 21 8.27 -13.13 23.39
CA ASN A 21 9.28 -12.12 23.68
C ASN A 21 9.36 -11.05 22.59
N PRO A 22 8.28 -10.26 22.34
CA PRO A 22 8.18 -9.35 21.20
C PRO A 22 9.28 -8.27 21.20
N GLU A 23 9.66 -7.73 22.35
CA GLU A 23 10.71 -6.71 22.43
C GLU A 23 12.05 -7.29 21.98
N THR A 24 12.43 -8.46 22.47
CA THR A 24 13.69 -9.13 22.07
C THR A 24 13.68 -9.50 20.59
N PHE A 25 12.55 -9.98 20.09
CA PHE A 25 12.38 -10.34 18.68
C PHE A 25 12.62 -9.13 17.76
N TRP A 26 11.91 -8.02 18.00
CA TRP A 26 12.04 -6.82 17.18
C TRP A 26 13.37 -6.09 17.37
N ALA A 27 13.96 -6.15 18.57
CA ALA A 27 15.30 -5.60 18.80
C ALA A 27 16.35 -6.29 17.93
N LYS A 28 16.34 -7.63 17.85
CA LYS A 28 17.26 -8.39 16.97
C LYS A 28 17.12 -8.01 15.50
N ILE A 29 15.88 -7.80 15.02
CA ILE A 29 15.63 -7.36 13.64
C ILE A 29 16.15 -5.95 13.44
N ALA A 30 15.86 -5.03 14.36
CA ALA A 30 16.27 -3.63 14.29
C ALA A 30 17.80 -3.46 14.34
N GLU A 31 18.54 -4.35 14.98
CA GLU A 31 20.01 -4.33 15.03
C GLU A 31 20.69 -4.47 13.67
N SER A 32 20.01 -5.00 12.67
CA SER A 32 20.50 -5.10 11.29
C SER A 32 20.49 -3.75 10.54
N HIS A 33 19.87 -2.73 11.10
CA HIS A 33 19.78 -1.39 10.54
C HIS A 33 20.90 -0.49 11.08
N TYR A 34 21.17 0.59 10.34
CA TYR A 34 22.09 1.63 10.78
C TYR A 34 21.38 2.60 11.72
N TRP A 35 21.94 2.79 12.92
CA TRP A 35 21.49 3.72 13.95
C TRP A 35 22.61 4.67 14.29
N GLN A 36 22.35 5.97 14.24
CA GLN A 36 23.29 6.98 14.74
C GLN A 36 23.41 6.91 16.27
N LYS A 37 22.29 6.61 16.94
CA LYS A 37 22.21 6.22 18.34
C LYS A 37 21.19 5.10 18.49
N LYS A 38 21.57 3.96 19.08
CA LYS A 38 20.62 2.90 19.44
C LYS A 38 19.62 3.41 20.48
N TRP A 39 18.49 2.75 20.55
CA TRP A 39 17.40 3.02 21.50
C TRP A 39 17.77 2.69 22.93
N ASP A 40 17.10 3.32 23.89
CA ASP A 40 17.23 3.05 25.32
C ASP A 40 16.22 1.99 25.79
N LYS A 41 15.01 1.94 25.16
CA LYS A 41 13.92 0.99 25.42
C LYS A 41 13.28 0.59 24.09
N VAL A 42 12.95 -0.69 23.92
CA VAL A 42 12.42 -1.20 22.65
C VAL A 42 10.98 -0.78 22.43
N LEU A 43 10.11 -0.94 23.43
CA LEU A 43 8.68 -0.70 23.34
C LEU A 43 8.15 -0.07 24.61
N ASP A 44 7.24 0.87 24.44
CA ASP A 44 6.37 1.42 25.50
C ASP A 44 4.96 1.60 24.93
N TRP A 45 3.94 1.02 25.58
CA TRP A 45 2.63 1.01 24.99
C TRP A 45 1.48 0.76 25.96
N TYR A 46 0.30 1.28 25.59
CA TYR A 46 -1.01 0.88 26.13
C TYR A 46 -2.11 1.23 25.12
N PHE A 47 -3.16 0.38 25.08
CA PHE A 47 -4.34 0.59 24.23
C PHE A 47 -5.53 1.14 25.04
N GLU A 48 -5.42 1.22 26.36
CA GLU A 48 -6.46 1.72 27.24
C GLU A 48 -5.93 2.88 28.09
N GLY A 49 -6.82 3.82 28.45
CA GLY A 49 -6.48 4.96 29.28
C GLY A 49 -6.76 6.30 28.60
N LYS A 50 -6.44 7.39 29.29
CA LYS A 50 -6.83 8.75 28.90
C LYS A 50 -6.21 9.17 27.55
N ASP A 51 -4.97 8.75 27.31
CA ASP A 51 -4.18 9.15 26.14
C ASP A 51 -3.94 7.94 25.19
N ALA A 52 -4.83 6.94 25.25
CA ALA A 52 -4.78 5.78 24.36
C ALA A 52 -5.18 6.15 22.90
N PRO A 53 -4.63 5.46 21.89
CA PRO A 53 -3.55 4.51 21.98
C PRO A 53 -2.20 5.21 22.20
N TYR A 54 -1.35 4.66 23.04
CA TYR A 54 0.01 5.10 23.20
C TYR A 54 0.94 3.98 22.77
N VAL A 55 1.72 4.21 21.73
CA VAL A 55 2.67 3.22 21.20
C VAL A 55 3.93 3.92 20.76
N LYS A 56 5.07 3.51 21.32
CA LYS A 56 6.41 3.98 20.92
C LYS A 56 7.36 2.81 20.77
N TRP A 57 8.05 2.76 19.66
CA TRP A 57 9.06 1.77 19.36
C TRP A 57 10.45 2.39 19.29
N PHE A 58 11.45 1.67 19.80
CA PHE A 58 12.87 2.07 19.76
C PHE A 58 13.14 3.45 20.35
N ILE A 59 12.62 3.68 21.57
CA ILE A 59 12.57 4.97 22.27
C ILE A 59 13.98 5.58 22.40
N ASN A 60 14.10 6.87 22.06
CA ASN A 60 15.34 7.66 22.04
C ASN A 60 16.39 7.18 21.01
N GLY A 61 16.05 6.24 20.12
CA GLY A 61 16.87 5.91 18.98
C GLY A 61 17.00 7.09 18.01
N LYS A 62 18.17 7.23 17.37
CA LYS A 62 18.42 8.26 16.35
C LYS A 62 18.86 7.61 15.06
N LEU A 63 18.22 8.00 13.95
CA LEU A 63 18.47 7.43 12.63
C LEU A 63 17.91 8.36 11.54
N ASN A 64 18.18 8.00 10.29
CA ASN A 64 17.41 8.47 9.14
C ASN A 64 17.10 7.28 8.25
N ILE A 65 15.87 7.17 7.75
CA ILE A 65 15.47 6.04 6.90
C ILE A 65 16.28 6.03 5.60
N THR A 66 16.66 7.20 5.07
CA THR A 66 17.44 7.29 3.82
C THR A 66 18.87 6.82 3.98
N GLU A 67 19.49 6.93 5.17
CA GLU A 67 20.79 6.33 5.43
C GLU A 67 20.72 4.80 5.37
N ASN A 68 19.59 4.23 5.78
CA ASN A 68 19.34 2.79 5.69
C ASN A 68 19.05 2.33 4.26
N ILE A 69 18.51 3.19 3.42
CA ILE A 69 18.31 2.92 1.98
C ILE A 69 19.63 3.07 1.22
N PHE A 70 20.36 4.15 1.42
CA PHE A 70 21.52 4.52 0.61
C PHE A 70 22.85 4.14 1.26
N GLU A 71 23.27 4.85 2.29
CA GLU A 71 24.60 4.69 2.84
C GLU A 71 24.89 3.24 3.27
N ARG A 72 23.91 2.54 3.83
CA ARG A 72 24.03 1.12 4.19
C ARG A 72 24.21 0.20 2.95
N ASN A 73 23.60 0.55 1.83
CA ASN A 73 23.58 -0.30 0.62
C ASN A 73 24.64 0.09 -0.42
N LEU A 74 25.10 1.34 -0.46
CA LEU A 74 25.97 1.86 -1.53
C LEU A 74 27.29 1.10 -1.69
N PHE A 75 27.88 0.63 -0.60
CA PHE A 75 29.15 -0.10 -0.67
C PHE A 75 29.07 -1.34 -1.58
N LEU A 76 27.93 -2.03 -1.58
CA LEU A 76 27.72 -3.26 -2.35
C LEU A 76 26.89 -3.05 -3.61
N ARG A 77 26.09 -1.97 -3.70
CA ARG A 77 24.99 -1.86 -4.66
C ARG A 77 24.97 -0.53 -5.44
N LYS A 78 26.05 0.26 -5.40
CA LYS A 78 26.08 1.58 -6.03
C LYS A 78 25.62 1.55 -7.49
N ASP A 79 26.07 0.57 -8.24
CA ASP A 79 25.79 0.44 -9.68
C ASP A 79 24.63 -0.52 -9.99
N GLN A 80 23.97 -1.07 -8.94
CA GLN A 80 22.79 -1.91 -9.11
C GLN A 80 21.56 -1.02 -9.36
N PRO A 81 20.65 -1.41 -10.29
CA PRO A 81 19.37 -0.73 -10.44
C PRO A 81 18.59 -0.71 -9.13
N ALA A 82 18.20 0.48 -8.69
CA ALA A 82 17.29 0.70 -7.57
C ALA A 82 15.86 0.81 -8.07
N ILE A 83 15.65 1.65 -9.08
CA ILE A 83 14.35 1.86 -9.72
C ILE A 83 14.49 1.63 -11.23
N ILE A 84 13.60 0.82 -11.78
CA ILE A 84 13.34 0.74 -13.22
C ILE A 84 11.97 1.36 -13.43
N TRP A 85 11.90 2.42 -14.22
CA TRP A 85 10.63 3.04 -14.58
C TRP A 85 10.21 2.62 -15.99
N GLU A 86 8.99 2.12 -16.09
CA GLU A 86 8.35 1.76 -17.35
C GLU A 86 7.26 2.80 -17.65
N PRO A 87 7.36 3.54 -18.78
CA PRO A 87 6.43 4.60 -19.13
C PRO A 87 5.04 4.08 -19.53
N ASN A 88 4.07 4.99 -19.58
CA ASN A 88 2.72 4.71 -20.08
C ASN A 88 2.72 4.23 -21.54
N ASP A 89 3.41 4.94 -22.43
CA ASP A 89 3.59 4.48 -23.83
C ASP A 89 4.80 3.52 -23.90
N PRO A 90 4.59 2.25 -24.31
CA PRO A 90 5.68 1.29 -24.43
C PRO A 90 6.74 1.65 -25.49
N LYS A 91 6.49 2.68 -26.32
CA LYS A 91 7.45 3.21 -27.30
C LYS A 91 8.36 4.30 -26.73
N GLU A 92 8.00 4.87 -25.58
CA GLU A 92 8.85 5.80 -24.84
C GLU A 92 10.00 5.03 -24.18
N ASP A 93 11.17 5.65 -24.07
CA ASP A 93 12.31 5.03 -23.41
C ASP A 93 12.07 4.89 -21.91
N ASN A 94 12.38 3.71 -21.37
CA ASN A 94 12.37 3.48 -19.93
C ASN A 94 13.54 4.19 -19.25
N VAL A 95 13.41 4.45 -17.95
CA VAL A 95 14.48 5.01 -17.13
C VAL A 95 14.96 3.98 -16.12
N VAL A 96 16.27 3.81 -16.02
CA VAL A 96 16.90 3.00 -14.97
C VAL A 96 17.73 3.92 -14.09
N LEU A 97 17.45 3.93 -12.80
CA LEU A 97 18.26 4.64 -11.80
C LEU A 97 18.97 3.61 -10.93
N THR A 98 20.28 3.65 -10.92
CA THR A 98 21.08 2.89 -9.96
C THR A 98 20.94 3.47 -8.54
N TYR A 99 21.34 2.72 -7.52
CA TYR A 99 21.36 3.24 -6.14
C TYR A 99 22.20 4.51 -6.02
N GLY A 100 23.34 4.59 -6.71
CA GLY A 100 24.18 5.77 -6.75
C GLY A 100 23.51 6.98 -7.40
N GLU A 101 22.92 6.79 -8.57
CA GLU A 101 22.20 7.85 -9.29
C GLU A 101 20.97 8.34 -8.56
N LEU A 102 20.16 7.41 -7.99
CA LEU A 102 19.01 7.77 -7.18
C LEU A 102 19.44 8.57 -5.95
N PHE A 103 20.52 8.14 -5.28
CA PHE A 103 21.06 8.85 -4.14
C PHE A 103 21.51 10.28 -4.47
N ASP A 104 22.21 10.48 -5.59
CA ASP A 104 22.61 11.81 -6.03
C ASP A 104 21.42 12.73 -6.31
N LYS A 105 20.39 12.21 -6.99
CA LYS A 105 19.15 12.95 -7.25
C LYS A 105 18.39 13.30 -5.97
N VAL A 106 18.30 12.36 -5.02
CA VAL A 106 17.67 12.60 -3.71
C VAL A 106 18.43 13.68 -2.94
N ARG A 107 19.77 13.62 -2.88
CA ARG A 107 20.58 14.64 -2.19
C ARG A 107 20.46 16.01 -2.84
N GLN A 108 20.49 16.08 -4.17
CA GLN A 108 20.32 17.32 -4.92
C GLN A 108 18.96 17.96 -4.61
N PHE A 109 17.88 17.16 -4.69
CA PHE A 109 16.52 17.64 -4.42
C PHE A 109 16.34 18.03 -2.95
N SER A 110 16.96 17.29 -2.01
CA SER A 110 17.00 17.64 -0.59
C SER A 110 17.63 19.02 -0.35
N ASN A 111 18.76 19.29 -0.99
CA ASN A 111 19.40 20.61 -0.90
C ASN A 111 18.57 21.73 -1.53
N ALA A 112 17.86 21.45 -2.63
CA ALA A 112 16.94 22.41 -3.24
C ALA A 112 15.77 22.74 -2.28
N LEU A 113 15.19 21.72 -1.62
CA LEU A 113 14.16 21.93 -0.60
C LEU A 113 14.65 22.77 0.59
N LEU A 114 15.87 22.50 1.10
CA LEU A 114 16.49 23.27 2.17
C LEU A 114 16.73 24.74 1.75
N LYS A 115 17.18 24.99 0.50
CA LYS A 115 17.34 26.35 -0.03
C LYS A 115 16.01 27.08 -0.14
N LEU A 116 14.90 26.39 -0.44
CA LEU A 116 13.56 26.96 -0.44
C LEU A 116 13.05 27.28 0.97
N GLY A 117 13.73 26.77 2.02
CA GLY A 117 13.37 26.99 3.41
C GLY A 117 12.51 25.86 4.01
N ILE A 118 12.36 24.74 3.31
CA ILE A 118 11.72 23.52 3.86
C ILE A 118 12.65 22.89 4.89
N LYS A 119 12.11 22.50 6.03
CA LYS A 119 12.88 21.98 7.16
C LYS A 119 12.16 20.83 7.84
N LYS A 120 12.85 20.19 8.78
CA LYS A 120 12.29 19.14 9.63
C LYS A 120 10.93 19.53 10.21
N GLY A 121 9.94 18.64 10.04
CA GLY A 121 8.58 18.83 10.51
C GLY A 121 7.65 19.61 9.58
N ASP A 122 8.14 20.24 8.51
CA ASP A 122 7.30 20.83 7.48
C ASP A 122 6.56 19.75 6.68
N ARG A 123 5.34 20.05 6.24
CA ARG A 123 4.53 19.12 5.44
C ARG A 123 4.60 19.52 3.98
N VAL A 124 4.88 18.53 3.14
CA VAL A 124 4.99 18.68 1.69
C VAL A 124 3.95 17.79 1.03
N ALA A 125 3.04 18.36 0.25
CA ALA A 125 2.08 17.60 -0.53
C ALA A 125 2.69 17.19 -1.86
N LEU A 126 2.60 15.90 -2.21
CA LEU A 126 3.05 15.34 -3.48
C LEU A 126 1.84 14.87 -4.28
N TYR A 127 1.64 15.48 -5.45
CA TYR A 127 0.55 15.17 -6.36
C TYR A 127 1.12 14.96 -7.77
N LEU A 128 1.74 13.78 -7.96
CA LEU A 128 2.53 13.40 -9.13
C LEU A 128 2.04 12.06 -9.70
N PRO A 129 2.17 11.82 -11.01
CA PRO A 129 1.97 10.50 -11.57
C PRO A 129 3.09 9.54 -11.14
N MET A 130 2.99 8.26 -11.54
CA MET A 130 3.97 7.22 -11.24
C MET A 130 5.27 7.40 -12.05
N ILE A 131 6.04 8.43 -11.73
CA ILE A 131 7.33 8.77 -12.33
C ILE A 131 8.45 8.74 -11.28
N PRO A 132 9.72 8.60 -11.68
CA PRO A 132 10.85 8.57 -10.73
C PRO A 132 10.93 9.77 -9.81
N GLU A 133 10.51 10.94 -10.28
CA GLU A 133 10.50 12.20 -9.52
C GLU A 133 9.61 12.11 -8.28
N LEU A 134 8.54 11.32 -8.31
CA LEU A 134 7.71 11.08 -7.13
C LEU A 134 8.51 10.37 -6.02
N ALA A 135 9.25 9.32 -6.36
CA ALA A 135 10.11 8.62 -5.41
C ALA A 135 11.28 9.50 -4.93
N ILE A 136 11.87 10.30 -5.82
CA ILE A 136 12.94 11.25 -5.48
C ILE A 136 12.42 12.30 -4.47
N ALA A 137 11.27 12.91 -4.74
CA ALA A 137 10.68 13.91 -3.84
C ALA A 137 10.31 13.32 -2.47
N MET A 138 9.71 12.13 -2.46
CA MET A 138 9.37 11.38 -1.25
C MET A 138 10.61 11.10 -0.37
N LEU A 139 11.66 10.57 -0.96
CA LEU A 139 12.90 10.25 -0.27
C LEU A 139 13.67 11.52 0.16
N ALA A 140 13.62 12.59 -0.63
CA ALA A 140 14.23 13.86 -0.27
C ALA A 140 13.55 14.51 0.94
N CYS A 141 12.22 14.47 1.02
CA CYS A 141 11.49 14.89 2.22
C CYS A 141 11.94 14.08 3.43
N ALA A 142 11.98 12.75 3.33
CA ALA A 142 12.45 11.89 4.43
C ALA A 142 13.89 12.20 4.86
N ARG A 143 14.76 12.54 3.90
CA ARG A 143 16.17 12.83 4.16
C ARG A 143 16.37 14.09 4.99
N ILE A 144 15.59 15.13 4.78
CA ILE A 144 15.66 16.39 5.53
C ILE A 144 14.69 16.44 6.73
N GLY A 145 13.97 15.35 7.00
CA GLY A 145 12.98 15.27 8.07
C GLY A 145 11.69 16.03 7.81
N ALA A 146 11.41 16.43 6.56
CA ALA A 146 10.11 16.92 6.16
C ALA A 146 9.12 15.77 6.04
N ILE A 147 7.86 16.03 6.36
CA ILE A 147 6.77 15.07 6.36
C ILE A 147 6.12 15.08 4.99
N HIS A 148 6.20 14.00 4.23
CA HIS A 148 5.49 13.93 2.96
C HIS A 148 4.03 13.48 3.15
N SER A 149 3.15 14.08 2.35
CA SER A 149 1.74 13.71 2.22
C SER A 149 1.45 13.49 0.74
N ILE A 150 1.43 12.23 0.33
CA ILE A 150 1.23 11.87 -1.07
C ILE A 150 -0.25 11.72 -1.34
N VAL A 151 -0.73 12.37 -2.39
CA VAL A 151 -2.12 12.33 -2.84
C VAL A 151 -2.16 11.67 -4.21
N PHE A 152 -3.02 10.68 -4.36
CA PHE A 152 -3.20 9.98 -5.64
C PHE A 152 -3.56 10.97 -6.76
N ALA A 153 -2.81 10.96 -7.85
CA ALA A 153 -2.95 11.91 -8.97
C ALA A 153 -4.28 11.78 -9.75
N GLY A 154 -5.14 10.83 -9.39
CA GLY A 154 -6.50 10.69 -9.90
C GLY A 154 -7.58 11.40 -9.07
N PHE A 155 -7.23 12.02 -7.94
CA PHE A 155 -8.20 12.73 -7.09
C PHE A 155 -8.52 14.12 -7.65
N SER A 156 -9.75 14.60 -7.32
CA SER A 156 -10.22 15.93 -7.68
C SER A 156 -9.51 17.05 -6.92
N ALA A 157 -9.64 18.28 -7.41
CA ALA A 157 -9.12 19.47 -6.76
C ALA A 157 -9.61 19.62 -5.30
N ASN A 158 -10.89 19.35 -5.03
CA ASN A 158 -11.44 19.42 -3.68
C ASN A 158 -10.79 18.36 -2.75
N ALA A 159 -10.63 17.13 -3.25
CA ALA A 159 -10.00 16.07 -2.48
C ALA A 159 -8.51 16.36 -2.18
N LEU A 160 -7.81 17.02 -3.08
CA LEU A 160 -6.45 17.49 -2.88
C LEU A 160 -6.43 18.67 -1.87
N ALA A 161 -7.32 19.66 -2.03
CA ALA A 161 -7.43 20.80 -1.13
C ALA A 161 -7.68 20.39 0.33
N ASP A 162 -8.60 19.46 0.56
CA ASP A 162 -8.92 18.97 1.90
C ASP A 162 -7.68 18.41 2.62
N ARG A 163 -6.83 17.68 1.90
CA ARG A 163 -5.60 17.09 2.43
C ARG A 163 -4.51 18.13 2.69
N ILE A 164 -4.38 19.10 1.80
CA ILE A 164 -3.44 20.22 1.96
C ILE A 164 -3.83 21.08 3.15
N LEU A 165 -5.12 21.37 3.31
CA LEU A 165 -5.65 22.16 4.44
C LEU A 165 -5.45 21.44 5.76
N ASP A 166 -5.81 20.16 5.84
CA ASP A 166 -5.68 19.38 7.09
C ASP A 166 -4.20 19.20 7.50
N ALA A 167 -3.31 18.93 6.54
CA ALA A 167 -1.88 18.82 6.80
C ALA A 167 -1.19 20.18 6.96
N GLU A 168 -1.84 21.29 6.62
CA GLU A 168 -1.23 22.61 6.53
C GLU A 168 0.06 22.58 5.68
N SER A 169 0.02 21.91 4.53
CA SER A 169 1.19 21.77 3.65
C SER A 169 1.61 23.13 3.11
N ASN A 170 2.91 23.43 3.19
CA ASN A 170 3.46 24.71 2.75
C ASN A 170 4.07 24.67 1.35
N LEU A 171 4.24 23.47 0.79
CA LEU A 171 4.74 23.21 -0.56
C LEU A 171 3.89 22.14 -1.22
N VAL A 172 3.61 22.32 -2.51
CA VAL A 172 3.05 21.28 -3.39
C VAL A 172 4.06 20.96 -4.48
N ILE A 173 4.29 19.67 -4.73
CA ILE A 173 5.10 19.17 -5.84
C ILE A 173 4.17 18.40 -6.77
N THR A 174 4.14 18.79 -8.05
CA THR A 174 3.25 18.24 -9.07
C THR A 174 3.95 18.15 -10.43
N SER A 175 3.22 17.79 -11.47
CA SER A 175 3.65 17.88 -12.87
C SER A 175 2.66 18.72 -13.69
N ASP A 176 3.07 19.10 -14.90
CA ASP A 176 2.17 19.72 -15.87
C ASP A 176 0.95 18.84 -16.13
N GLY A 177 1.18 17.55 -16.38
CA GLY A 177 0.14 16.59 -16.61
C GLY A 177 0.56 15.15 -16.28
N ALA A 178 -0.34 14.21 -16.51
CA ALA A 178 -0.15 12.78 -16.36
C ALA A 178 -0.78 12.04 -17.53
N TYR A 179 -0.18 10.92 -17.93
CA TYR A 179 -0.75 9.99 -18.91
C TYR A 179 -1.53 8.87 -18.20
N ARG A 180 -2.68 8.50 -18.76
CA ARG A 180 -3.45 7.33 -18.36
C ARG A 180 -4.00 6.63 -19.61
N GLY A 181 -3.30 5.63 -20.10
CA GLY A 181 -3.58 5.05 -21.41
C GLY A 181 -3.47 6.10 -22.52
N THR A 182 -4.54 6.31 -23.26
CA THR A 182 -4.59 7.33 -24.34
C THR A 182 -4.96 8.74 -23.85
N LYS A 183 -5.29 8.90 -22.57
CA LYS A 183 -5.72 10.20 -22.01
C LYS A 183 -4.55 10.92 -21.35
N SER A 184 -4.51 12.24 -21.47
CA SER A 184 -3.73 13.12 -20.61
C SER A 184 -4.64 13.86 -19.63
N ILE A 185 -4.13 14.10 -18.43
CA ILE A 185 -4.83 14.80 -17.35
C ILE A 185 -3.96 15.98 -16.95
N SER A 186 -4.48 17.20 -16.97
CA SER A 186 -3.76 18.38 -16.52
C SER A 186 -3.70 18.42 -14.99
N LEU A 187 -2.57 18.00 -14.41
CA LEU A 187 -2.41 18.00 -12.95
C LEU A 187 -2.19 19.40 -12.41
N LYS A 188 -1.47 20.24 -13.14
CA LYS A 188 -1.21 21.63 -12.73
C LYS A 188 -2.50 22.44 -12.57
N ASP A 189 -3.47 22.28 -13.49
CA ASP A 189 -4.76 22.97 -13.39
C ASP A 189 -5.55 22.52 -12.15
N ILE A 190 -5.53 21.21 -11.85
CA ILE A 190 -6.14 20.64 -10.64
C ILE A 190 -5.48 21.21 -9.38
N VAL A 191 -4.15 21.33 -9.37
CA VAL A 191 -3.40 21.93 -8.25
C VAL A 191 -3.77 23.41 -8.10
N ASP A 192 -3.83 24.18 -9.18
CA ASP A 192 -4.18 25.61 -9.14
C ASP A 192 -5.58 25.85 -8.58
N GLU A 193 -6.54 25.02 -8.98
CA GLU A 193 -7.90 25.03 -8.40
C GLU A 193 -7.86 24.68 -6.91
N ALA A 194 -7.17 23.59 -6.53
CA ALA A 194 -7.10 23.13 -5.15
C ALA A 194 -6.50 24.17 -4.20
N ILE A 195 -5.37 24.76 -4.59
CA ILE A 195 -4.63 25.69 -3.72
C ILE A 195 -5.24 27.10 -3.64
N SER A 196 -6.23 27.41 -4.46
CA SER A 196 -6.95 28.70 -4.39
C SER A 196 -7.51 28.97 -3.00
N ASN A 197 -7.82 27.93 -2.24
CA ASN A 197 -8.34 27.99 -0.86
C ASN A 197 -7.35 27.46 0.20
N CYS A 198 -6.08 27.24 -0.16
CA CYS A 198 -5.07 26.70 0.74
C CYS A 198 -3.99 27.74 1.07
N PRO A 199 -4.21 28.64 2.05
CA PRO A 199 -3.29 29.76 2.35
C PRO A 199 -1.92 29.34 2.88
N SER A 200 -1.77 28.11 3.32
CA SER A 200 -0.49 27.56 3.77
C SER A 200 0.52 27.36 2.63
N VAL A 201 0.04 27.10 1.40
CA VAL A 201 0.88 26.82 0.23
C VAL A 201 1.59 28.10 -0.22
N LYS A 202 2.92 28.07 -0.19
CA LYS A 202 3.75 29.20 -0.61
C LYS A 202 4.33 29.00 -2.00
N ASN A 203 4.70 27.78 -2.33
CA ASN A 203 5.33 27.42 -3.59
C ASN A 203 4.73 26.15 -4.19
N VAL A 204 4.85 26.04 -5.52
CA VAL A 204 4.50 24.85 -6.30
C VAL A 204 5.70 24.50 -7.18
N ILE A 205 6.21 23.26 -7.08
CA ILE A 205 7.23 22.75 -7.98
C ILE A 205 6.55 21.88 -9.03
N VAL A 206 6.83 22.14 -10.31
CA VAL A 206 6.16 21.52 -11.44
C VAL A 206 7.15 20.74 -12.31
N PHE A 207 6.96 19.43 -12.41
CA PHE A 207 7.72 18.60 -13.35
C PHE A 207 7.07 18.63 -14.73
N ASN A 208 7.88 18.75 -15.78
CA ASN A 208 7.40 18.71 -17.17
C ASN A 208 7.34 17.24 -17.64
N ARG A 209 6.14 16.63 -17.51
CA ARG A 209 5.91 15.23 -17.93
C ARG A 209 5.28 15.10 -19.30
N THR A 210 4.25 15.90 -19.58
CA THR A 210 3.46 15.81 -20.81
C THR A 210 3.86 16.85 -21.86
N GLY A 211 4.53 17.90 -21.46
CA GLY A 211 4.86 19.03 -22.32
C GLY A 211 3.67 19.94 -22.58
N ASP A 212 2.62 19.81 -21.76
CA ASP A 212 1.42 20.65 -21.88
C ASP A 212 1.75 22.11 -21.50
N ASN A 213 1.09 23.05 -22.18
CA ASN A 213 1.22 24.46 -21.87
C ASN A 213 0.38 24.81 -20.64
N VAL A 214 1.02 24.85 -19.48
CA VAL A 214 0.35 25.17 -18.20
C VAL A 214 0.68 26.58 -17.72
N SER A 215 -0.23 27.16 -16.94
CA SER A 215 -0.01 28.47 -16.33
C SER A 215 1.01 28.37 -15.20
N MET A 216 2.06 29.21 -15.25
CA MET A 216 3.07 29.32 -14.19
C MET A 216 2.98 30.69 -13.53
N VAL A 217 2.60 30.72 -12.25
CA VAL A 217 2.46 31.97 -11.48
C VAL A 217 3.83 32.43 -10.98
N PRO A 218 4.33 33.59 -11.44
CA PRO A 218 5.63 34.12 -11.03
C PRO A 218 5.74 34.28 -9.50
N GLY A 219 6.86 33.84 -8.94
CA GLY A 219 7.12 33.92 -7.49
C GLY A 219 6.48 32.80 -6.64
N ARG A 220 5.54 32.05 -7.21
CA ARG A 220 4.94 30.87 -6.58
C ARG A 220 5.41 29.56 -7.22
N ASP A 221 5.36 29.49 -8.56
CA ASP A 221 5.59 28.28 -9.32
C ASP A 221 7.02 28.22 -9.86
N ILE A 222 7.64 27.06 -9.74
CA ILE A 222 9.00 26.81 -10.14
C ILE A 222 9.05 25.51 -10.94
N TRP A 223 9.64 25.54 -12.13
CA TRP A 223 9.88 24.30 -12.88
C TRP A 223 10.89 23.42 -12.15
N TRP A 224 10.68 22.11 -12.14
CA TRP A 224 11.55 21.14 -11.48
C TRP A 224 13.02 21.27 -11.91
N HIS A 225 13.27 21.42 -13.21
CA HIS A 225 14.63 21.54 -13.72
C HIS A 225 15.32 22.82 -13.25
N ASP A 226 14.61 23.95 -13.20
CA ASP A 226 15.15 25.20 -12.67
C ASP A 226 15.40 25.11 -11.16
N PHE A 227 14.52 24.39 -10.45
CA PHE A 227 14.60 24.23 -9.01
C PHE A 227 15.86 23.49 -8.56
N ILE A 228 16.35 22.54 -9.37
CA ILE A 228 17.54 21.74 -9.07
C ILE A 228 18.80 22.22 -9.81
N GLU A 229 18.70 23.20 -10.72
CA GLU A 229 19.82 23.67 -11.52
C GLU A 229 20.94 24.23 -10.62
N GLY A 230 22.18 23.72 -10.80
CA GLY A 230 23.36 24.15 -10.05
C GLY A 230 23.31 23.81 -8.55
N VAL A 231 22.37 23.00 -8.09
CA VAL A 231 22.28 22.56 -6.71
C VAL A 231 23.25 21.40 -6.44
N SER A 232 24.05 21.55 -5.37
CA SER A 232 25.03 20.54 -4.94
C SER A 232 24.34 19.24 -4.50
N THR A 233 25.02 18.11 -4.71
CA THR A 233 24.68 16.80 -4.11
C THR A 233 25.32 16.57 -2.74
N ASP A 234 26.13 17.50 -2.22
CA ASP A 234 26.69 17.38 -0.86
C ASP A 234 25.59 17.69 0.17
N ASN A 235 25.01 16.64 0.72
CA ASN A 235 23.92 16.71 1.69
C ASN A 235 24.06 15.61 2.73
N LYS A 236 23.96 15.98 4.01
CA LYS A 236 23.86 15.04 5.13
C LYS A 236 22.40 14.83 5.49
N ALA A 237 22.05 13.59 5.84
CA ALA A 237 20.73 13.29 6.34
C ALA A 237 20.47 13.97 7.70
N GLU A 238 19.24 14.46 7.88
CA GLU A 238 18.79 15.01 9.16
C GLU A 238 18.76 13.91 10.23
N ILE A 239 19.19 14.25 11.43
CA ILE A 239 19.11 13.33 12.59
C ILE A 239 17.68 13.30 13.10
N MET A 240 17.02 12.14 12.93
CA MET A 240 15.64 11.96 13.34
C MET A 240 15.54 11.15 14.62
N ASP A 241 14.53 11.46 15.43
CA ASP A 241 14.10 10.57 16.50
C ASP A 241 13.36 9.37 15.92
N SER A 242 13.44 8.22 16.58
CA SER A 242 12.71 7.00 16.16
C SER A 242 11.21 7.21 15.97
N GLU A 243 10.62 8.10 16.76
CA GLU A 243 9.19 8.43 16.74
C GLU A 243 8.89 9.77 16.03
N ASP A 244 9.85 10.38 15.36
CA ASP A 244 9.56 11.49 14.45
C ASP A 244 8.67 11.02 13.29
N THR A 245 7.74 11.88 12.86
CA THR A 245 6.81 11.57 11.78
C THR A 245 7.55 11.43 10.45
N LEU A 246 7.29 10.33 9.75
CA LEU A 246 7.79 10.09 8.39
C LEU A 246 6.83 10.62 7.35
N PHE A 247 5.56 10.22 7.45
CA PHE A 247 4.52 10.63 6.51
C PHE A 247 3.13 10.66 7.13
N ILE A 248 2.24 11.35 6.43
CA ILE A 248 0.80 11.35 6.66
C ILE A 248 0.15 10.84 5.39
N LEU A 249 -0.65 9.78 5.49
CA LEU A 249 -1.41 9.26 4.37
C LEU A 249 -2.90 9.27 4.68
N TYR A 250 -3.66 9.95 3.83
CA TYR A 250 -5.08 10.13 4.04
C TYR A 250 -5.90 8.97 3.51
N THR A 251 -6.77 8.43 4.36
CA THR A 251 -7.77 7.41 4.02
C THR A 251 -9.17 8.00 4.06
N SER A 252 -10.13 7.35 3.37
CA SER A 252 -11.54 7.69 3.48
C SER A 252 -12.03 7.48 4.92
N GLY A 253 -12.82 8.43 5.42
CA GLY A 253 -13.45 8.33 6.73
C GLY A 253 -14.96 8.09 6.61
N SER A 254 -15.54 7.33 7.53
CA SER A 254 -16.99 7.13 7.63
C SER A 254 -17.80 8.44 7.78
N THR A 255 -17.15 9.53 8.19
CA THR A 255 -17.74 10.87 8.34
C THR A 255 -17.58 11.77 7.13
N GLY A 256 -17.07 11.26 6.00
CA GLY A 256 -16.80 12.04 4.78
C GLY A 256 -15.49 12.84 4.81
N LYS A 257 -14.95 13.21 5.96
CA LYS A 257 -13.64 13.87 6.05
C LYS A 257 -12.51 12.83 6.03
N PRO A 258 -11.46 13.02 5.21
CA PRO A 258 -10.31 12.13 5.19
C PRO A 258 -9.63 12.08 6.57
N LYS A 259 -9.04 10.91 6.90
CA LYS A 259 -8.23 10.70 8.10
C LYS A 259 -6.76 10.67 7.71
N GLY A 260 -5.94 11.53 8.27
CA GLY A 260 -4.49 11.50 8.09
C GLY A 260 -3.87 10.42 8.98
N VAL A 261 -3.61 9.25 8.44
CA VAL A 261 -2.88 8.17 9.13
C VAL A 261 -1.42 8.56 9.26
N LEU A 262 -0.91 8.65 10.49
CA LEU A 262 0.45 9.08 10.80
C LEU A 262 1.35 7.88 11.09
N HIS A 263 2.45 7.78 10.36
CA HIS A 263 3.51 6.82 10.61
C HIS A 263 4.83 7.49 11.02
N THR A 264 5.54 6.84 11.96
CA THR A 264 6.85 7.27 12.46
C THR A 264 7.98 6.45 11.84
N ILE A 265 9.22 6.99 11.90
CA ILE A 265 10.31 6.49 11.07
C ILE A 265 10.75 5.08 11.43
N ALA A 266 11.18 4.83 12.67
CA ALA A 266 11.92 3.63 13.00
C ALA A 266 11.09 2.36 12.94
N GLY A 267 9.92 2.36 13.57
CA GLY A 267 9.05 1.20 13.58
C GLY A 267 8.57 0.83 12.18
N TYR A 268 8.14 1.82 11.40
CA TYR A 268 7.74 1.62 10.02
C TYR A 268 8.88 1.06 9.15
N MET A 269 10.09 1.62 9.25
CA MET A 269 11.28 1.18 8.53
C MET A 269 11.59 -0.31 8.79
N VAL A 270 11.69 -0.69 10.07
CA VAL A 270 12.01 -2.06 10.48
C VAL A 270 10.93 -3.04 9.98
N TYR A 271 9.67 -2.65 10.09
CA TYR A 271 8.54 -3.49 9.69
C TYR A 271 8.43 -3.65 8.16
N ALA A 272 8.57 -2.56 7.40
CA ALA A 272 8.51 -2.56 5.94
C ALA A 272 9.60 -3.47 5.33
N GLU A 273 10.85 -3.36 5.79
CA GLU A 273 11.93 -4.22 5.31
C GLU A 273 11.71 -5.69 5.69
N TYR A 274 11.30 -5.95 6.94
CA TYR A 274 11.07 -7.31 7.43
C TYR A 274 9.97 -8.02 6.65
N THR A 275 8.83 -7.36 6.44
CA THR A 275 7.69 -7.95 5.74
C THR A 275 7.99 -8.15 4.26
N PHE A 276 8.65 -7.18 3.60
CA PHE A 276 9.05 -7.31 2.20
C PHE A 276 9.94 -8.54 1.98
N LYS A 277 11.01 -8.69 2.76
CA LYS A 277 11.95 -9.82 2.64
C LYS A 277 11.27 -11.17 2.84
N ASN A 278 10.43 -11.27 3.84
CA ASN A 278 9.86 -12.54 4.27
C ASN A 278 8.66 -12.96 3.43
N VAL A 279 7.75 -12.04 3.09
CA VAL A 279 6.56 -12.37 2.30
C VAL A 279 6.94 -12.74 0.86
N PHE A 280 7.73 -11.88 0.20
CA PHE A 280 8.06 -12.08 -1.21
C PHE A 280 9.30 -12.97 -1.44
N GLN A 281 9.98 -13.39 -0.38
CA GLN A 281 11.20 -14.21 -0.47
C GLN A 281 12.23 -13.64 -1.45
N TYR A 282 12.36 -12.30 -1.48
CA TYR A 282 13.24 -11.57 -2.37
C TYR A 282 14.70 -12.07 -2.27
N ASN A 283 15.38 -12.22 -3.38
CA ASN A 283 16.80 -12.52 -3.47
C ASN A 283 17.52 -11.44 -4.26
N ASP A 284 18.79 -11.23 -3.94
CA ASP A 284 19.62 -10.24 -4.63
C ASP A 284 19.63 -10.48 -6.15
N GLY A 285 19.38 -9.42 -6.91
CA GLY A 285 19.29 -9.45 -8.38
C GLY A 285 17.90 -9.80 -8.93
N ASP A 286 16.94 -10.15 -8.09
CA ASP A 286 15.55 -10.28 -8.52
C ASP A 286 14.98 -8.89 -8.84
N ILE A 287 14.05 -8.81 -9.80
CA ILE A 287 13.27 -7.60 -10.08
C ILE A 287 11.88 -7.80 -9.49
N PHE A 288 11.55 -6.95 -8.54
CA PHE A 288 10.25 -6.89 -7.89
C PHE A 288 9.36 -5.85 -8.57
N TRP A 289 8.12 -6.21 -8.86
CA TRP A 289 7.14 -5.29 -9.43
C TRP A 289 5.85 -5.30 -8.64
N CYS A 290 5.51 -4.15 -8.07
CA CYS A 290 4.21 -3.85 -7.50
C CYS A 290 3.48 -2.87 -8.43
N THR A 291 2.26 -3.20 -8.85
CA THR A 291 1.47 -2.38 -9.79
C THR A 291 0.64 -1.30 -9.10
N ALA A 292 0.73 -1.16 -7.78
CA ALA A 292 0.04 -0.12 -7.04
C ALA A 292 0.58 1.28 -7.37
N ASP A 293 -0.20 2.29 -7.04
CA ASP A 293 0.25 3.68 -7.06
C ASP A 293 0.89 4.07 -5.73
N ILE A 294 1.93 4.91 -5.76
CA ILE A 294 2.59 5.43 -4.55
C ILE A 294 1.64 6.33 -3.74
N GLY A 295 0.59 6.88 -4.34
CA GLY A 295 -0.49 7.58 -3.62
C GLY A 295 -1.25 6.72 -2.60
N TRP A 296 -1.05 5.39 -2.60
CA TRP A 296 -1.56 4.45 -1.61
C TRP A 296 -0.44 3.88 -0.73
N VAL A 297 -0.79 3.37 0.45
CA VAL A 297 0.20 2.79 1.36
C VAL A 297 0.97 1.63 0.72
N THR A 298 0.34 0.88 -0.17
CA THR A 298 0.99 -0.22 -0.90
C THR A 298 2.19 0.29 -1.70
N GLY A 299 2.06 1.41 -2.37
CA GLY A 299 3.17 2.03 -3.09
C GLY A 299 4.25 2.57 -2.15
N HIS A 300 3.87 3.22 -1.03
CA HIS A 300 4.84 3.65 -0.02
C HIS A 300 5.70 2.48 0.46
N THR A 301 5.05 1.41 0.91
CA THR A 301 5.73 0.29 1.58
C THR A 301 6.40 -0.66 0.61
N TYR A 302 5.75 -0.99 -0.54
CA TYR A 302 6.20 -2.07 -1.42
C TYR A 302 6.59 -1.63 -2.84
N ILE A 303 6.67 -0.31 -3.12
CA ILE A 303 7.40 0.21 -4.29
C ILE A 303 8.67 0.92 -3.84
N VAL A 304 8.58 1.74 -2.78
CA VAL A 304 9.69 2.61 -2.36
C VAL A 304 10.41 2.05 -1.12
N TYR A 305 9.81 2.12 0.06
CA TYR A 305 10.57 1.89 1.31
C TYR A 305 11.04 0.45 1.48
N GLY A 306 10.16 -0.54 1.47
CA GLY A 306 10.52 -1.94 1.69
C GLY A 306 11.56 -2.49 0.70
N PRO A 307 11.33 -2.36 -0.63
CA PRO A 307 12.31 -2.76 -1.63
C PRO A 307 13.66 -2.05 -1.49
N LEU A 308 13.67 -0.72 -1.38
CA LEU A 308 14.92 0.04 -1.34
C LEU A 308 15.72 -0.17 -0.04
N LEU A 309 15.05 -0.33 1.10
CA LEU A 309 15.70 -0.73 2.36
C LEU A 309 16.38 -2.11 2.23
N THR A 310 15.76 -3.01 1.50
CA THR A 310 16.31 -4.37 1.26
C THR A 310 17.48 -4.36 0.29
N GLY A 311 17.68 -3.28 -0.48
CA GLY A 311 18.64 -3.23 -1.59
C GLY A 311 18.09 -3.90 -2.85
N ALA A 312 16.78 -3.95 -3.01
CA ALA A 312 16.10 -4.57 -4.15
C ALA A 312 16.03 -3.64 -5.37
N THR A 313 15.79 -4.24 -6.54
CA THR A 313 15.38 -3.50 -7.74
C THR A 313 13.86 -3.46 -7.80
N SER A 314 13.30 -2.26 -7.70
CA SER A 314 11.86 -2.01 -7.78
C SER A 314 11.47 -1.47 -9.15
N LEU A 315 10.49 -2.10 -9.80
CA LEU A 315 9.92 -1.62 -11.05
C LEU A 315 8.74 -0.70 -10.74
N MET A 316 8.79 0.52 -11.26
CA MET A 316 7.70 1.51 -11.24
C MET A 316 7.03 1.56 -12.61
N PHE A 317 5.72 1.52 -12.65
CA PHE A 317 4.93 1.47 -13.87
C PHE A 317 3.93 2.63 -13.91
N GLU A 318 4.05 3.50 -14.92
CA GLU A 318 3.15 4.64 -15.10
C GLU A 318 1.84 4.27 -15.82
N GLY A 319 1.83 3.16 -16.55
CA GLY A 319 0.73 2.77 -17.43
C GLY A 319 -0.49 2.17 -16.73
N VAL A 320 -1.41 1.69 -17.55
CA VAL A 320 -2.57 0.89 -17.13
C VAL A 320 -2.49 -0.51 -17.74
N PRO A 321 -3.13 -1.54 -17.13
CA PRO A 321 -2.94 -2.94 -17.53
C PRO A 321 -3.41 -3.24 -18.96
N THR A 322 -4.31 -2.40 -19.51
CA THR A 322 -4.97 -2.61 -20.81
C THR A 322 -4.53 -1.65 -21.92
N TYR A 323 -3.46 -0.88 -21.72
CA TYR A 323 -2.92 0.01 -22.74
C TYR A 323 -1.47 -0.35 -23.12
N PRO A 324 -1.14 -0.50 -24.42
CA PRO A 324 -2.02 -0.37 -25.61
C PRO A 324 -2.98 -1.55 -25.81
N ASP A 325 -2.74 -2.68 -25.17
CA ASP A 325 -3.64 -3.82 -25.12
C ASP A 325 -3.51 -4.58 -23.79
N ALA A 326 -4.32 -5.61 -23.57
CA ALA A 326 -4.34 -6.38 -22.33
C ALA A 326 -3.09 -7.27 -22.10
N GLY A 327 -2.16 -7.28 -23.01
CA GLY A 327 -0.84 -7.92 -22.87
C GLY A 327 0.19 -7.04 -22.16
N ARG A 328 -0.15 -5.80 -21.81
CA ARG A 328 0.81 -4.80 -21.30
C ARG A 328 1.57 -5.26 -20.05
N PHE A 329 0.88 -5.85 -19.09
CA PHE A 329 1.54 -6.38 -17.89
C PHE A 329 2.50 -7.54 -18.24
N TRP A 330 2.08 -8.43 -19.09
CA TRP A 330 2.84 -9.61 -19.46
C TRP A 330 4.06 -9.27 -20.31
N GLN A 331 3.92 -8.28 -21.19
CA GLN A 331 5.04 -7.68 -21.92
C GLN A 331 6.09 -7.11 -20.96
N THR A 332 5.64 -6.40 -19.92
CA THR A 332 6.53 -5.81 -18.90
C THR A 332 7.24 -6.90 -18.10
N VAL A 333 6.52 -7.96 -17.70
CA VAL A 333 7.13 -9.13 -17.03
C VAL A 333 8.22 -9.77 -17.90
N GLU A 334 7.93 -10.00 -19.17
CA GLU A 334 8.91 -10.57 -20.11
C GLU A 334 10.11 -9.66 -20.34
N LYS A 335 9.85 -8.36 -20.58
CA LYS A 335 10.89 -7.34 -20.86
C LYS A 335 11.93 -7.25 -19.74
N TYR A 336 11.46 -7.21 -18.49
CA TYR A 336 12.34 -7.02 -17.34
C TYR A 336 12.67 -8.31 -16.58
N LYS A 337 12.14 -9.46 -17.02
CA LYS A 337 12.31 -10.74 -16.32
C LYS A 337 11.91 -10.65 -14.83
N VAL A 338 10.73 -10.04 -14.58
CA VAL A 338 10.17 -9.87 -13.24
C VAL A 338 10.10 -11.21 -12.51
N LYS A 339 10.50 -11.22 -11.23
CA LYS A 339 10.51 -12.41 -10.36
C LYS A 339 9.34 -12.45 -9.39
N GLN A 340 9.01 -11.32 -8.79
CA GLN A 340 7.87 -11.16 -7.89
C GLN A 340 6.91 -10.15 -8.50
N PHE A 341 5.67 -10.54 -8.69
CA PHE A 341 4.64 -9.71 -9.29
C PHE A 341 3.47 -9.55 -8.30
N TYR A 342 3.21 -8.31 -7.88
CA TYR A 342 2.27 -7.95 -6.83
C TYR A 342 1.24 -6.97 -7.34
N THR A 343 -0.05 -7.36 -7.37
CA THR A 343 -1.11 -6.58 -8.00
C THR A 343 -2.45 -6.72 -7.26
N ALA A 344 -3.45 -5.93 -7.67
CA ALA A 344 -4.78 -5.99 -7.07
C ALA A 344 -5.68 -7.04 -7.77
N PRO A 345 -6.57 -7.74 -7.05
CA PRO A 345 -7.58 -8.64 -7.63
C PRO A 345 -8.44 -7.99 -8.72
N THR A 346 -8.81 -6.72 -8.56
CA THR A 346 -9.52 -5.96 -9.62
C THR A 346 -8.76 -5.96 -10.95
N ALA A 347 -7.43 -5.76 -10.93
CA ALA A 347 -6.62 -5.81 -12.15
C ALA A 347 -6.60 -7.23 -12.75
N ILE A 348 -6.54 -8.26 -11.89
CA ILE A 348 -6.59 -9.66 -12.32
C ILE A 348 -7.93 -9.95 -13.01
N ARG A 349 -9.06 -9.61 -12.40
CA ARG A 349 -10.40 -9.81 -12.99
C ARG A 349 -10.54 -9.09 -14.33
N ALA A 350 -10.08 -7.83 -14.41
CA ALA A 350 -10.09 -7.09 -15.67
C ALA A 350 -9.28 -7.77 -16.78
N LEU A 351 -8.19 -8.44 -16.44
CA LEU A 351 -7.35 -9.17 -17.40
C LEU A 351 -7.92 -10.54 -17.75
N ILE A 352 -8.58 -11.23 -16.83
CA ILE A 352 -9.35 -12.47 -17.11
C ILE A 352 -10.37 -12.22 -18.22
N ALA A 353 -11.15 -11.15 -18.10
CA ALA A 353 -12.18 -10.77 -19.07
C ALA A 353 -11.64 -10.49 -20.48
N GLN A 354 -10.34 -10.22 -20.64
CA GLN A 354 -9.73 -9.96 -21.96
C GLN A 354 -9.27 -11.23 -22.69
N GLY A 355 -9.17 -12.37 -21.99
CA GLY A 355 -8.78 -13.65 -22.57
C GLY A 355 -7.33 -14.07 -22.30
N ASN A 356 -7.13 -15.40 -22.35
CA ASN A 356 -5.84 -16.01 -22.01
C ASN A 356 -4.76 -15.80 -23.06
N GLU A 357 -5.12 -15.49 -24.30
CA GLU A 357 -4.18 -15.25 -25.42
C GLU A 357 -3.22 -14.10 -25.12
N TYR A 358 -3.68 -13.08 -24.39
CA TYR A 358 -2.82 -11.97 -23.96
C TYR A 358 -1.73 -12.41 -22.99
N VAL A 359 -2.03 -13.40 -22.14
CA VAL A 359 -1.04 -13.95 -21.20
C VAL A 359 -0.08 -14.90 -21.89
N THR A 360 -0.62 -15.84 -22.68
CA THR A 360 0.14 -16.93 -23.29
C THR A 360 1.08 -16.49 -24.40
N LYS A 361 0.90 -15.28 -24.93
CA LYS A 361 1.74 -14.65 -25.94
C LYS A 361 3.16 -14.33 -25.43
N TYR A 362 3.33 -14.18 -24.12
CA TYR A 362 4.59 -13.72 -23.51
C TYR A 362 5.28 -14.80 -22.68
N ASP A 363 6.60 -14.70 -22.54
CA ASP A 363 7.40 -15.58 -21.69
C ASP A 363 7.37 -15.10 -20.23
N LEU A 364 6.55 -15.74 -19.42
CA LEU A 364 6.43 -15.49 -17.99
C LEU A 364 7.28 -16.43 -17.12
N SER A 365 8.21 -17.19 -17.71
CA SER A 365 9.03 -18.18 -16.98
C SER A 365 9.95 -17.59 -15.92
N SER A 366 10.14 -16.28 -15.94
CA SER A 366 10.90 -15.56 -14.92
C SER A 366 10.16 -15.45 -13.58
N LEU A 367 8.82 -15.50 -13.58
CA LEU A 367 8.02 -15.36 -12.36
C LEU A 367 8.31 -16.49 -11.36
N LYS A 368 8.47 -16.11 -10.10
CA LYS A 368 8.67 -17.03 -8.96
C LYS A 368 7.60 -16.86 -7.90
N VAL A 369 7.07 -15.65 -7.75
CA VAL A 369 6.06 -15.30 -6.74
C VAL A 369 5.01 -14.41 -7.37
N LEU A 370 3.75 -14.72 -7.10
CA LEU A 370 2.61 -13.87 -7.40
C LEU A 370 2.03 -13.36 -6.09
N GLY A 371 1.52 -12.13 -6.09
CA GLY A 371 0.92 -11.58 -4.88
C GLY A 371 -0.33 -10.76 -5.18
N THR A 372 -1.21 -10.68 -4.18
CA THR A 372 -2.47 -9.92 -4.23
C THR A 372 -2.62 -8.98 -3.05
N VAL A 373 -3.22 -7.82 -3.29
CA VAL A 373 -3.36 -6.75 -2.30
C VAL A 373 -4.59 -5.88 -2.55
N GLY A 374 -5.11 -5.32 -1.45
CA GLY A 374 -6.08 -4.23 -1.46
C GLY A 374 -7.51 -4.68 -1.25
N GLU A 375 -7.86 -5.88 -1.65
CA GLU A 375 -9.18 -6.50 -1.47
C GLU A 375 -9.05 -8.03 -1.39
N PRO A 376 -10.03 -8.76 -0.85
CA PRO A 376 -10.05 -10.22 -0.92
C PRO A 376 -10.08 -10.69 -2.38
N ILE A 377 -9.31 -11.71 -2.70
CA ILE A 377 -9.36 -12.36 -4.01
C ILE A 377 -10.32 -13.55 -3.97
N ASN A 378 -11.25 -13.63 -4.93
CA ASN A 378 -12.12 -14.79 -5.08
C ASN A 378 -11.35 -16.01 -5.62
N GLU A 379 -11.93 -17.21 -5.43
CA GLU A 379 -11.25 -18.46 -5.77
C GLU A 379 -11.00 -18.58 -7.28
N GLU A 380 -11.92 -18.14 -8.13
CA GLU A 380 -11.77 -18.18 -9.58
C GLU A 380 -10.58 -17.34 -10.06
N ALA A 381 -10.50 -16.09 -9.63
CA ALA A 381 -9.38 -15.20 -9.97
C ALA A 381 -8.06 -15.72 -9.39
N TRP A 382 -8.08 -16.30 -8.17
CA TRP A 382 -6.91 -16.92 -7.57
C TRP A 382 -6.41 -18.10 -8.41
N ARG A 383 -7.32 -19.00 -8.83
CA ARG A 383 -6.97 -20.16 -9.65
C ARG A 383 -6.45 -19.75 -11.02
N TRP A 384 -7.12 -18.82 -11.69
CA TRP A 384 -6.62 -18.28 -12.96
C TRP A 384 -5.22 -17.68 -12.81
N TYR A 385 -4.99 -16.89 -11.78
CA TYR A 385 -3.70 -16.26 -11.51
C TYR A 385 -2.61 -17.30 -11.25
N HIS A 386 -2.92 -18.34 -10.47
CA HIS A 386 -2.01 -19.45 -10.21
C HIS A 386 -1.74 -20.31 -11.45
N ASP A 387 -2.79 -20.74 -12.15
CA ASP A 387 -2.67 -21.76 -13.20
C ASP A 387 -2.24 -21.16 -14.52
N ILE A 388 -2.78 -20.00 -14.92
CA ILE A 388 -2.50 -19.39 -16.23
C ILE A 388 -1.25 -18.50 -16.14
N VAL A 389 -1.19 -17.58 -15.20
CA VAL A 389 -0.04 -16.67 -15.05
C VAL A 389 1.15 -17.38 -14.42
N GLY A 390 0.93 -18.03 -13.29
CA GLY A 390 1.95 -18.77 -12.53
C GLY A 390 2.28 -20.15 -13.07
N LYS A 391 1.55 -20.64 -14.08
CA LYS A 391 1.71 -21.98 -14.69
C LYS A 391 1.69 -23.11 -13.65
N GLY A 392 0.89 -22.96 -12.58
CA GLY A 392 0.77 -23.90 -11.48
C GLY A 392 2.03 -24.06 -10.62
N LYS A 393 2.99 -23.12 -10.71
CA LYS A 393 4.31 -23.24 -10.04
C LYS A 393 4.59 -22.09 -9.06
N CYS A 394 4.04 -20.91 -9.32
CA CYS A 394 4.30 -19.74 -8.47
C CYS A 394 3.35 -19.75 -7.28
N PRO A 395 3.85 -19.74 -6.03
CA PRO A 395 3.00 -19.50 -4.88
C PRO A 395 2.35 -18.13 -4.97
N ILE A 396 1.09 -18.04 -4.55
CA ILE A 396 0.38 -16.76 -4.41
C ILE A 396 0.46 -16.32 -2.97
N VAL A 397 1.03 -15.15 -2.71
CA VAL A 397 0.95 -14.47 -1.44
C VAL A 397 -0.26 -13.55 -1.45
N ASP A 398 -1.38 -14.02 -0.90
CA ASP A 398 -2.58 -13.23 -0.69
C ASP A 398 -2.43 -12.46 0.63
N THR A 399 -2.29 -11.12 0.53
CA THR A 399 -1.86 -10.31 1.66
C THR A 399 -3.02 -9.53 2.25
N TRP A 400 -3.18 -9.62 3.57
CA TRP A 400 -4.08 -8.73 4.30
C TRP A 400 -3.29 -7.73 5.15
N TRP A 401 -3.63 -6.46 4.99
CA TRP A 401 -3.10 -5.34 5.73
C TRP A 401 -3.83 -4.04 5.37
N GLN A 402 -3.50 -2.95 6.05
CA GLN A 402 -4.19 -1.66 5.94
C GLN A 402 -3.19 -0.51 5.90
N THR A 403 -3.64 0.69 5.54
CA THR A 403 -2.82 1.92 5.67
C THR A 403 -2.35 2.09 7.12
N GLU A 404 -3.22 1.82 8.05
CA GLU A 404 -2.99 1.89 9.51
C GLU A 404 -1.94 0.89 10.00
N THR A 405 -1.76 -0.21 9.31
CA THR A 405 -0.79 -1.24 9.74
C THR A 405 0.62 -1.01 9.23
N GLY A 406 0.80 -0.16 8.22
CA GLY A 406 2.09 0.20 7.64
C GLY A 406 2.78 -0.91 6.84
N GLY A 407 2.31 -2.14 6.92
CA GLY A 407 2.80 -3.29 6.18
C GLY A 407 1.94 -4.52 6.38
N ILE A 408 2.28 -5.61 5.68
CA ILE A 408 1.53 -6.88 5.65
C ILE A 408 1.47 -7.51 7.05
N MET A 409 0.27 -7.97 7.43
CA MET A 409 -0.03 -8.55 8.73
C MET A 409 -0.29 -10.06 8.67
N ILE A 410 -1.10 -10.49 7.69
CA ILE A 410 -1.46 -11.89 7.48
C ILE A 410 -1.18 -12.21 6.01
N SER A 411 -0.37 -13.23 5.74
CA SER A 411 0.00 -13.64 4.38
C SER A 411 0.78 -14.95 4.41
N PRO A 412 0.70 -15.75 3.35
CA PRO A 412 1.73 -16.76 3.12
C PRO A 412 3.12 -16.12 3.00
N LEU A 413 4.16 -16.84 3.41
CA LEU A 413 5.54 -16.57 3.00
C LEU A 413 5.82 -17.42 1.76
N ALA A 414 6.19 -16.80 0.64
CA ALA A 414 6.26 -17.45 -0.66
C ALA A 414 7.12 -18.72 -0.67
N GLY A 415 6.49 -19.88 -0.93
CA GLY A 415 7.17 -21.18 -0.94
C GLY A 415 7.63 -21.69 0.43
N ILE A 416 7.30 -21.02 1.53
CA ILE A 416 7.67 -21.39 2.90
C ILE A 416 6.46 -21.87 3.68
N THR A 417 5.39 -21.07 3.72
CA THR A 417 4.13 -21.44 4.38
C THR A 417 3.06 -21.84 3.36
N PRO A 418 2.05 -22.62 3.76
CA PRO A 418 0.99 -23.04 2.85
C PRO A 418 0.25 -21.86 2.22
N THR A 419 -0.17 -22.05 0.98
CA THR A 419 -1.13 -21.18 0.27
C THR A 419 -2.46 -21.87 0.13
N LYS A 420 -3.55 -21.11 0.17
CA LYS A 420 -4.92 -21.63 0.01
C LYS A 420 -5.74 -20.60 -0.75
N PRO A 421 -6.50 -21.01 -1.79
CA PRO A 421 -7.33 -20.08 -2.56
C PRO A 421 -8.23 -19.22 -1.67
N SER A 422 -8.18 -17.90 -1.86
CA SER A 422 -8.96 -16.89 -1.12
C SER A 422 -8.62 -16.75 0.37
N PHE A 423 -7.47 -17.27 0.83
CA PHE A 423 -7.03 -17.15 2.21
C PHE A 423 -5.72 -16.38 2.31
N ALA A 424 -5.68 -15.42 3.22
CA ALA A 424 -4.43 -14.77 3.64
C ALA A 424 -3.56 -15.70 4.53
N THR A 425 -4.09 -16.79 4.99
CA THR A 425 -3.49 -17.91 5.73
C THR A 425 -2.97 -17.55 7.13
N LEU A 426 -1.67 -17.37 7.32
CA LEU A 426 -1.06 -17.30 8.65
C LEU A 426 -0.59 -15.87 8.98
N PRO A 427 -0.69 -15.45 10.26
CA PRO A 427 -0.16 -14.16 10.68
C PRO A 427 1.37 -14.12 10.56
N LEU A 428 1.92 -12.95 10.23
CA LEU A 428 3.38 -12.77 10.25
C LEU A 428 3.91 -12.78 11.69
N PRO A 429 5.18 -13.16 11.91
CA PRO A 429 5.80 -13.07 13.24
C PRO A 429 5.67 -11.64 13.81
N GLY A 430 5.28 -11.56 15.08
CA GLY A 430 4.99 -10.31 15.78
C GLY A 430 3.53 -9.86 15.73
N ILE A 431 2.69 -10.52 14.92
CA ILE A 431 1.27 -10.18 14.78
C ILE A 431 0.40 -11.14 15.58
N GLN A 432 -0.47 -10.61 16.43
CA GLN A 432 -1.34 -11.38 17.31
C GLN A 432 -2.83 -11.12 16.97
N PRO A 433 -3.36 -11.71 15.89
CA PRO A 433 -4.75 -11.55 15.52
C PRO A 433 -5.65 -12.36 16.44
N VAL A 434 -6.82 -11.82 16.71
CA VAL A 434 -7.92 -12.49 17.42
C VAL A 434 -9.22 -12.25 16.68
N LEU A 435 -10.15 -13.20 16.80
CA LEU A 435 -11.51 -13.02 16.35
C LEU A 435 -12.40 -12.79 17.56
N LEU A 436 -13.17 -11.72 17.54
CA LEU A 436 -14.11 -11.36 18.60
C LEU A 436 -15.56 -11.56 18.13
N ASP A 437 -16.44 -11.93 19.06
CA ASP A 437 -17.88 -11.80 18.87
C ASP A 437 -18.33 -10.33 19.03
N ASN A 438 -19.64 -10.07 18.87
CA ASN A 438 -20.18 -8.72 19.00
C ASN A 438 -20.12 -8.17 20.43
N GLU A 439 -20.00 -9.04 21.42
CA GLU A 439 -19.88 -8.71 22.83
C GLU A 439 -18.41 -8.48 23.25
N GLY A 440 -17.45 -8.72 22.35
CA GLY A 440 -16.02 -8.54 22.56
C GLY A 440 -15.32 -9.74 23.21
N ASN A 441 -15.96 -10.92 23.21
CA ASN A 441 -15.34 -12.13 23.71
C ASN A 441 -14.45 -12.77 22.63
N GLU A 442 -13.24 -13.26 23.00
CA GLU A 442 -12.38 -13.97 22.08
C GLU A 442 -12.98 -15.34 21.67
N LEU A 443 -13.16 -15.54 20.36
CA LEU A 443 -13.54 -16.81 19.77
C LEU A 443 -12.30 -17.72 19.69
N LYS A 444 -12.26 -18.73 20.55
CA LYS A 444 -11.11 -19.65 20.68
C LYS A 444 -11.24 -20.83 19.75
N GLY A 445 -10.07 -21.44 19.42
CA GLY A 445 -10.01 -22.61 18.53
C GLY A 445 -10.14 -22.26 17.06
N ASN A 446 -10.38 -23.27 16.24
CA ASN A 446 -10.50 -23.19 14.79
C ASN A 446 -11.97 -23.37 14.37
N GLY A 447 -12.29 -23.15 13.09
CA GLY A 447 -13.67 -23.22 12.59
C GLY A 447 -14.56 -22.09 13.10
N VAL A 448 -13.99 -20.90 13.35
CA VAL A 448 -14.70 -19.74 13.92
C VAL A 448 -14.65 -18.54 12.99
N GLU A 449 -15.67 -17.70 13.08
CA GLU A 449 -15.82 -16.45 12.32
C GLU A 449 -16.17 -15.32 13.26
N GLY A 450 -15.59 -14.13 13.05
CA GLY A 450 -15.83 -12.97 13.90
C GLY A 450 -15.14 -11.71 13.41
N ILE A 451 -15.14 -10.70 14.28
CA ILE A 451 -14.51 -9.42 14.04
C ILE A 451 -13.01 -9.57 14.24
N LEU A 452 -12.22 -9.22 13.23
CA LEU A 452 -10.77 -9.29 13.29
C LEU A 452 -10.22 -8.13 14.11
N CYS A 453 -9.50 -8.44 15.16
CA CYS A 453 -8.79 -7.48 16.00
C CYS A 453 -7.33 -7.91 16.22
N ILE A 454 -6.48 -6.98 16.62
CA ILE A 454 -5.07 -7.24 16.96
C ILE A 454 -4.85 -6.85 18.43
N LYS A 455 -4.26 -7.74 19.21
CA LYS A 455 -4.12 -7.54 20.66
C LYS A 455 -2.78 -7.04 21.15
N PHE A 456 -1.81 -6.91 20.27
CA PHE A 456 -0.48 -6.42 20.62
C PHE A 456 0.05 -5.47 19.54
N PRO A 457 0.73 -4.35 19.90
CA PRO A 457 1.26 -3.42 18.92
C PRO A 457 2.44 -4.04 18.14
N TRP A 458 2.57 -3.65 16.87
CA TRP A 458 3.66 -4.01 15.98
C TRP A 458 4.41 -2.74 15.54
N PRO A 459 5.68 -2.82 15.11
CA PRO A 459 6.48 -1.63 14.84
C PRO A 459 5.90 -0.70 13.78
N GLY A 460 5.28 -1.26 12.73
CA GLY A 460 4.66 -0.52 11.60
C GLY A 460 3.28 0.07 11.89
N MET A 461 2.73 -0.09 13.10
CA MET A 461 1.41 0.42 13.47
C MET A 461 1.35 1.95 13.38
N LEU A 462 0.21 2.50 12.93
CA LEU A 462 -0.06 3.93 13.02
C LEU A 462 0.17 4.43 14.46
N ARG A 463 0.60 5.68 14.59
CA ARG A 463 0.71 6.29 15.93
C ARG A 463 -0.53 7.08 16.32
N THR A 464 -1.16 7.71 15.35
CA THR A 464 -2.35 8.53 15.58
C THR A 464 -3.03 8.90 14.25
N THR A 465 -4.17 9.54 14.32
CA THR A 465 -4.73 10.36 13.25
C THR A 465 -4.15 11.77 13.40
N TYR A 466 -3.56 12.30 12.34
CA TYR A 466 -2.93 13.61 12.35
C TYR A 466 -3.89 14.71 12.83
N GLY A 467 -3.44 15.51 13.77
CA GLY A 467 -4.24 16.60 14.36
C GLY A 467 -5.43 16.16 15.22
N ASP A 468 -5.79 14.87 15.27
CA ASP A 468 -6.97 14.37 15.97
C ASP A 468 -6.76 12.99 16.60
N HIS A 469 -6.04 12.96 17.70
CA HIS A 469 -5.76 11.71 18.44
C HIS A 469 -7.05 11.05 18.97
N GLN A 470 -8.03 11.85 19.36
CA GLN A 470 -9.32 11.32 19.85
C GLN A 470 -10.07 10.54 18.77
N ARG A 471 -10.00 11.00 17.52
CA ARG A 471 -10.55 10.27 16.37
C ARG A 471 -9.85 8.92 16.16
N CYS A 472 -8.53 8.84 16.35
CA CYS A 472 -7.80 7.59 16.31
C CYS A 472 -8.34 6.60 17.36
N TYR A 473 -8.47 7.05 18.61
CA TYR A 473 -9.03 6.23 19.67
C TYR A 473 -10.46 5.76 19.36
N GLN A 474 -11.33 6.68 18.96
CA GLN A 474 -12.73 6.37 18.66
C GLN A 474 -12.87 5.37 17.51
N THR A 475 -12.04 5.49 16.49
CA THR A 475 -12.12 4.64 15.30
C THR A 475 -11.59 3.21 15.55
N TYR A 476 -10.48 3.09 16.29
CA TYR A 476 -9.74 1.82 16.32
C TYR A 476 -9.66 1.16 17.70
N PHE A 477 -9.98 1.84 18.81
CA PHE A 477 -9.72 1.33 20.17
C PHE A 477 -10.92 1.44 21.11
N SER A 478 -11.96 2.17 20.75
CA SER A 478 -13.10 2.41 21.66
C SER A 478 -14.09 1.26 21.69
N ALA A 479 -14.28 0.54 20.58
CA ALA A 479 -15.30 -0.50 20.47
C ALA A 479 -14.93 -1.74 21.30
N PHE A 480 -13.68 -2.18 21.26
CA PHE A 480 -13.19 -3.33 22.01
C PHE A 480 -11.95 -2.95 22.81
N LYS A 481 -12.09 -2.85 24.13
CA LYS A 481 -11.02 -2.40 25.01
C LYS A 481 -9.82 -3.35 24.98
N GLY A 482 -8.63 -2.79 24.85
CA GLY A 482 -7.38 -3.57 24.80
C GLY A 482 -7.05 -4.16 23.44
N TYR A 483 -7.85 -3.86 22.39
CA TYR A 483 -7.63 -4.36 21.04
C TYR A 483 -7.61 -3.22 20.02
N TYR A 484 -6.79 -3.41 18.98
CA TYR A 484 -6.90 -2.64 17.75
C TYR A 484 -8.00 -3.26 16.89
N LEU A 485 -9.07 -2.52 16.61
CA LEU A 485 -10.15 -2.91 15.71
C LEU A 485 -9.74 -2.66 14.26
N THR A 486 -9.70 -3.71 13.46
CA THR A 486 -9.34 -3.58 12.02
C THR A 486 -10.47 -3.03 11.16
N GLY A 487 -11.72 -3.22 11.59
CA GLY A 487 -12.91 -2.96 10.80
C GLY A 487 -13.20 -4.04 9.76
N ASP A 488 -12.48 -5.16 9.78
CA ASP A 488 -12.69 -6.30 8.90
C ASP A 488 -13.26 -7.49 9.67
N GLY A 489 -14.11 -8.27 9.02
CA GLY A 489 -14.51 -9.61 9.44
C GLY A 489 -13.56 -10.65 8.90
N ALA A 490 -13.33 -11.71 9.66
CA ALA A 490 -12.51 -12.82 9.21
C ALA A 490 -13.01 -14.17 9.75
N LYS A 491 -12.70 -15.22 9.01
CA LYS A 491 -12.89 -16.61 9.40
C LYS A 491 -11.51 -17.25 9.64
N ARG A 492 -11.41 -18.02 10.72
CA ARG A 492 -10.28 -18.93 10.94
C ARG A 492 -10.80 -20.35 10.76
N ASP A 493 -10.36 -21.02 9.68
CA ASP A 493 -10.84 -22.36 9.33
C ASP A 493 -10.33 -23.47 10.26
N GLU A 494 -10.64 -24.72 9.98
CA GLU A 494 -10.25 -25.89 10.78
C GLU A 494 -8.74 -26.11 10.82
N GLU A 495 -8.01 -25.61 9.81
CA GLU A 495 -6.54 -25.69 9.74
C GLU A 495 -5.85 -24.51 10.45
N GLY A 496 -6.64 -23.50 10.89
CA GLY A 496 -6.13 -22.29 11.55
C GLY A 496 -5.76 -21.16 10.56
N PHE A 497 -6.17 -21.26 9.30
CA PHE A 497 -5.89 -20.25 8.28
C PHE A 497 -6.95 -19.15 8.29
N TYR A 498 -6.51 -17.90 8.15
CA TYR A 498 -7.38 -16.73 8.09
C TYR A 498 -7.84 -16.43 6.66
N ARG A 499 -9.15 -16.31 6.50
CA ARG A 499 -9.80 -15.73 5.33
C ARG A 499 -10.45 -14.42 5.74
N ILE A 500 -10.18 -13.35 4.99
CA ILE A 500 -10.85 -12.07 5.19
C ILE A 500 -12.17 -12.10 4.45
N ILE A 501 -13.25 -11.75 5.15
CA ILE A 501 -14.62 -11.80 4.60
C ILE A 501 -14.99 -10.45 3.97
N GLY A 502 -14.45 -9.36 4.50
CA GLY A 502 -14.72 -8.00 4.06
C GLY A 502 -14.86 -7.05 5.24
N ARG A 503 -15.27 -5.81 4.95
CA ARG A 503 -15.49 -4.78 5.97
C ARG A 503 -16.71 -5.13 6.82
N ILE A 504 -16.61 -4.90 8.14
CA ILE A 504 -17.76 -5.09 9.05
C ILE A 504 -18.86 -4.03 8.88
N ASP A 505 -18.53 -2.86 8.33
CA ASP A 505 -19.45 -1.79 7.94
C ASP A 505 -20.14 -2.09 6.58
N ASP A 506 -19.59 -2.98 5.75
CA ASP A 506 -20.17 -3.46 4.50
C ASP A 506 -20.99 -4.75 4.70
N VAL A 507 -21.24 -5.18 5.93
CA VAL A 507 -22.07 -6.34 6.26
C VAL A 507 -23.56 -5.93 6.24
N ILE A 508 -24.36 -6.67 5.45
CA ILE A 508 -25.81 -6.48 5.35
C ILE A 508 -26.52 -7.39 6.35
N ASN A 509 -27.42 -6.82 7.15
CA ASN A 509 -28.26 -7.59 8.07
C ASN A 509 -29.60 -7.93 7.43
N VAL A 510 -29.72 -9.11 6.86
CA VAL A 510 -30.96 -9.59 6.22
C VAL A 510 -31.64 -10.61 7.13
N SER A 511 -32.81 -10.28 7.64
CA SER A 511 -33.62 -11.19 8.49
C SER A 511 -32.85 -11.78 9.69
N GLY A 512 -31.89 -11.01 10.26
CA GLY A 512 -31.07 -11.44 11.40
C GLY A 512 -29.78 -12.19 10.99
N HIS A 513 -29.55 -12.43 9.71
CA HIS A 513 -28.31 -12.98 9.19
C HIS A 513 -27.38 -11.85 8.74
N ARG A 514 -26.13 -11.91 9.16
CA ARG A 514 -25.07 -11.01 8.71
C ARG A 514 -24.39 -11.63 7.48
N ILE A 515 -24.49 -10.95 6.36
CA ILE A 515 -23.94 -11.42 5.08
C ILE A 515 -22.96 -10.35 4.58
N GLY A 516 -21.73 -10.74 4.31
CA GLY A 516 -20.73 -9.85 3.72
C GLY A 516 -21.11 -9.51 2.28
N THR A 517 -20.98 -8.23 1.89
CA THR A 517 -21.24 -7.84 0.50
C THR A 517 -20.36 -8.62 -0.47
N ALA A 518 -19.09 -8.84 -0.10
CA ALA A 518 -18.13 -9.59 -0.90
C ALA A 518 -18.55 -11.04 -1.17
N GLU A 519 -19.24 -11.72 -0.24
CA GLU A 519 -19.73 -13.10 -0.47
C GLU A 519 -20.83 -13.13 -1.53
N ILE A 520 -21.68 -12.11 -1.54
CA ILE A 520 -22.76 -11.98 -2.53
C ILE A 520 -22.15 -11.59 -3.89
N GLU A 521 -21.19 -10.66 -3.89
CA GLU A 521 -20.45 -10.26 -5.09
C GLU A 521 -19.71 -11.46 -5.71
N ASP A 522 -19.04 -12.28 -4.90
CA ASP A 522 -18.39 -13.51 -5.35
C ASP A 522 -19.39 -14.48 -6.02
N ALA A 523 -20.57 -14.66 -5.42
CA ALA A 523 -21.61 -15.52 -6.00
C ALA A 523 -22.14 -14.96 -7.33
N ILE A 524 -22.38 -13.64 -7.41
CA ILE A 524 -22.83 -12.96 -8.64
C ILE A 524 -21.77 -13.07 -9.74
N ASN A 525 -20.50 -12.85 -9.39
CA ASN A 525 -19.38 -12.85 -10.34
C ASN A 525 -19.04 -14.24 -10.89
N GLN A 526 -19.59 -15.34 -10.32
CA GLN A 526 -19.51 -16.68 -10.91
C GLN A 526 -20.36 -16.83 -12.17
N HIS A 527 -21.31 -15.92 -12.42
CA HIS A 527 -22.12 -15.96 -13.62
C HIS A 527 -21.30 -15.55 -14.85
N PRO A 528 -21.24 -16.40 -15.93
CA PRO A 528 -20.29 -16.22 -17.03
C PRO A 528 -20.46 -14.94 -17.86
N LYS A 529 -21.59 -14.26 -17.74
CA LYS A 529 -21.87 -12.98 -18.43
C LYS A 529 -21.68 -11.76 -17.54
N VAL A 530 -21.31 -11.94 -16.27
CA VAL A 530 -21.05 -10.85 -15.33
C VAL A 530 -19.56 -10.47 -15.39
N ASN A 531 -19.28 -9.20 -15.63
CA ASN A 531 -17.92 -8.67 -15.61
C ASN A 531 -17.51 -8.22 -14.20
N GLU A 532 -18.43 -7.56 -13.48
CA GLU A 532 -18.19 -7.05 -12.12
C GLU A 532 -19.53 -6.79 -11.43
N SER A 533 -19.56 -6.96 -10.12
CA SER A 533 -20.70 -6.59 -9.29
C SER A 533 -20.29 -5.78 -8.07
N ALA A 534 -21.22 -4.94 -7.58
CA ALA A 534 -21.10 -4.22 -6.32
C ALA A 534 -22.42 -4.36 -5.55
N VAL A 535 -22.33 -4.77 -4.29
CA VAL A 535 -23.50 -5.04 -3.45
C VAL A 535 -23.59 -4.02 -2.33
N VAL A 536 -24.79 -3.51 -2.09
CA VAL A 536 -25.09 -2.57 -1.00
C VAL A 536 -26.34 -2.99 -0.25
N GLY A 537 -26.35 -2.71 1.05
CA GLY A 537 -27.55 -2.85 1.86
C GLY A 537 -28.47 -1.64 1.71
N TYR A 538 -29.79 -1.85 1.63
CA TYR A 538 -30.78 -0.77 1.72
C TYR A 538 -31.82 -1.04 2.82
N PRO A 539 -32.39 -0.01 3.46
CA PRO A 539 -33.43 -0.22 4.47
C PRO A 539 -34.63 -0.98 3.91
N HIS A 540 -35.08 -2.02 4.64
CA HIS A 540 -36.24 -2.85 4.26
C HIS A 540 -37.13 -3.07 5.49
N ASP A 541 -38.42 -2.73 5.38
CA ASP A 541 -39.36 -2.67 6.52
C ASP A 541 -39.55 -4.01 7.25
N ILE A 542 -39.37 -5.15 6.56
CA ILE A 542 -39.59 -6.50 7.14
C ILE A 542 -38.27 -7.19 7.46
N LYS A 543 -37.23 -6.99 6.65
CA LYS A 543 -35.97 -7.74 6.74
C LYS A 543 -34.87 -6.98 7.48
N GLY A 544 -35.14 -5.73 7.91
CA GLY A 544 -34.15 -4.80 8.41
C GLY A 544 -33.34 -4.16 7.29
N GLN A 545 -32.62 -4.96 6.52
CA GLN A 545 -31.97 -4.55 5.28
C GLN A 545 -32.33 -5.50 4.14
N GLY A 546 -32.41 -4.96 2.93
CA GLY A 546 -32.48 -5.69 1.68
C GLY A 546 -31.14 -5.61 0.96
N ILE A 547 -30.90 -6.54 0.04
CA ILE A 547 -29.70 -6.59 -0.79
C ILE A 547 -30.00 -5.91 -2.12
N TYR A 548 -29.15 -4.99 -2.54
CA TYR A 548 -29.17 -4.40 -3.86
C TYR A 548 -27.81 -4.60 -4.54
N ALA A 549 -27.81 -5.18 -5.72
CA ALA A 549 -26.60 -5.44 -6.49
C ALA A 549 -26.58 -4.59 -7.77
N TYR A 550 -25.50 -3.92 -8.00
CA TYR A 550 -25.15 -3.36 -9.30
C TYR A 550 -24.29 -4.39 -10.03
N VAL A 551 -24.64 -4.67 -11.28
CA VAL A 551 -23.94 -5.69 -12.08
C VAL A 551 -23.58 -5.08 -13.43
N THR A 552 -22.34 -5.23 -13.85
CA THR A 552 -21.89 -4.90 -15.20
C THR A 552 -21.79 -6.16 -16.04
N CYS A 553 -22.39 -6.14 -17.21
CA CYS A 553 -22.37 -7.23 -18.18
C CYS A 553 -21.86 -6.68 -19.52
N GLU A 554 -21.56 -7.58 -20.48
CA GLU A 554 -21.43 -7.20 -21.89
C GLU A 554 -22.75 -6.63 -22.41
N GLU A 555 -22.75 -5.96 -23.59
CA GLU A 555 -23.97 -5.43 -24.19
C GLU A 555 -25.02 -6.55 -24.38
N LEU A 556 -26.17 -6.42 -23.70
CA LEU A 556 -27.27 -7.36 -23.67
C LEU A 556 -28.51 -6.75 -24.28
N SER A 557 -29.32 -7.58 -24.95
CA SER A 557 -30.70 -7.23 -25.32
C SER A 557 -31.61 -7.20 -24.08
N GLU A 558 -32.72 -6.47 -24.12
CA GLU A 558 -33.68 -6.39 -23.01
C GLU A 558 -34.16 -7.79 -22.53
N HIS A 559 -34.36 -8.71 -23.47
CA HIS A 559 -34.80 -10.08 -23.15
C HIS A 559 -33.72 -10.94 -22.49
N GLU A 560 -32.44 -10.69 -22.81
CA GLU A 560 -31.30 -11.34 -22.14
C GLU A 560 -31.09 -10.76 -20.74
N MET A 561 -31.36 -9.47 -20.51
CA MET A 561 -31.27 -8.86 -19.19
C MET A 561 -32.19 -9.52 -18.17
N ASP A 562 -33.47 -9.74 -18.52
CA ASP A 562 -34.44 -10.41 -17.64
C ASP A 562 -34.01 -11.86 -17.30
N THR A 563 -33.44 -12.55 -18.27
CA THR A 563 -32.98 -13.93 -18.08
C THR A 563 -31.77 -13.98 -17.13
N ILE A 564 -30.81 -13.12 -17.36
CA ILE A 564 -29.59 -13.04 -16.54
C ILE A 564 -29.90 -12.55 -15.12
N GLU A 565 -30.80 -11.58 -14.95
CA GLU A 565 -31.24 -11.16 -13.61
C GLU A 565 -31.83 -12.35 -12.83
N LYS A 566 -32.62 -13.18 -13.47
CA LYS A 566 -33.18 -14.38 -12.83
C LYS A 566 -32.09 -15.40 -12.49
N GLU A 567 -31.17 -15.69 -13.41
CA GLU A 567 -30.08 -16.63 -13.20
C GLU A 567 -29.16 -16.17 -12.06
N ILE A 568 -28.84 -14.87 -11.98
CA ILE A 568 -28.06 -14.29 -10.88
C ILE A 568 -28.80 -14.43 -9.55
N ARG A 569 -30.11 -14.14 -9.51
CA ARG A 569 -30.91 -14.30 -8.28
C ARG A 569 -30.93 -15.74 -7.80
N ASP A 570 -31.03 -16.69 -8.73
CA ASP A 570 -31.03 -18.14 -8.42
C ASP A 570 -29.63 -18.61 -7.91
N THR A 571 -28.55 -17.95 -8.35
CA THR A 571 -27.16 -18.25 -7.89
C THR A 571 -26.91 -17.75 -6.47
N VAL A 572 -27.52 -16.65 -6.07
CA VAL A 572 -27.36 -16.02 -4.74
C VAL A 572 -28.31 -16.61 -3.70
N THR A 573 -29.31 -17.38 -4.07
CA THR A 573 -30.30 -17.98 -3.17
C THR A 573 -29.88 -19.37 -2.72
#